data_cd9a0eec425c82abc999bbd8eef4892a
#
_entry.id   cd9a0eec425c82abc999bbd8eef4892a
#
_cell.length_a   1.000
_cell.length_b   1.000
_cell.length_c   1.000
_cell.angle_alpha   90.00
_cell.angle_beta   90.00
_cell.angle_gamma   90.00
#
_symmetry.space_group_name_H-M   'P 1'
#
loop_
_entity.id
_entity.type
_entity.pdbx_description
1 polymer ?
#
loop_
_entity_poly.entity_id
_entity_poly.type
_entity_poly.pdbx_seq_one_letter_code
_entity_poly.pdbx_strand_id
1 'polypeptide(L)'
;MIKVKDLKFKYQGANQYALDNVSVTIPRGSYVAILGHNGSGKSTFSKLISGLYKPTSGEIYIDGIMIKKNSLRDIRKKIGIIFQNPDNQFIGSTVEDDLAFGLENANVDREKMKKIIQDLAAKVDMENFLDREPNSLSGGQKQRVAIASVLALNPEIIIFDEATSMLDPKGKEDVLKIIKDIQQTREKTLISITHDMDEAIMADYCIVFSKGKIIAFDESKNILNNSKIIEESKIDSPFIYKISSKIDGIKPTYDIEELLENIWK
;
A
#
# COMPACT_ATOMS: atom_id res chain seq x y z
N MET A 1 -13.35 4.68 5.61
CA MET A 1 -14.03 3.69 4.75
C MET A 1 -14.01 4.17 3.30
N ILE A 2 -13.59 3.32 2.38
CA ILE A 2 -13.60 3.60 0.94
C ILE A 2 -14.72 2.77 0.30
N LYS A 3 -15.62 3.42 -0.45
CA LYS A 3 -16.69 2.73 -1.16
C LYS A 3 -16.64 3.08 -2.64
N VAL A 4 -16.57 2.06 -3.48
CA VAL A 4 -16.53 2.18 -4.94
C VAL A 4 -17.75 1.49 -5.51
N LYS A 5 -18.44 2.15 -6.46
CA LYS A 5 -19.66 1.62 -7.09
C LYS A 5 -19.56 1.74 -8.61
N ASP A 6 -19.72 0.61 -9.28
CA ASP A 6 -19.84 0.47 -10.73
C ASP A 6 -18.78 1.27 -11.51
N LEU A 7 -17.55 1.29 -10.96
CA LEU A 7 -16.46 2.10 -11.45
C LEU A 7 -15.96 1.59 -12.80
N LYS A 8 -15.92 2.49 -13.78
CA LYS A 8 -15.32 2.25 -15.09
C LYS A 8 -14.29 3.32 -15.39
N PHE A 9 -13.19 2.90 -15.97
CA PHE A 9 -12.17 3.83 -16.43
C PHE A 9 -11.53 3.36 -17.73
N LYS A 10 -11.35 4.32 -18.65
CA LYS A 10 -10.72 4.12 -19.94
C LYS A 10 -9.69 5.21 -20.17
N TYR A 11 -8.49 4.84 -20.55
CA TYR A 11 -7.46 5.82 -20.94
C TYR A 11 -7.84 6.49 -22.27
N GLN A 12 -7.43 7.72 -22.41
CA GLN A 12 -7.64 8.47 -23.67
C GLN A 12 -6.97 7.71 -24.83
N GLY A 13 -7.71 7.49 -25.91
CA GLY A 13 -7.23 6.75 -27.10
C GLY A 13 -7.21 5.22 -26.95
N ALA A 14 -7.50 4.66 -25.77
CA ALA A 14 -7.59 3.21 -25.63
C ALA A 14 -8.91 2.66 -26.18
N ASN A 15 -8.91 1.43 -26.68
CA ASN A 15 -10.14 0.74 -27.15
C ASN A 15 -10.86 -0.01 -26.03
N GLN A 16 -10.14 -0.40 -24.97
CA GLN A 16 -10.65 -1.20 -23.87
C GLN A 16 -10.67 -0.42 -22.56
N TYR A 17 -11.55 -0.83 -21.64
CA TYR A 17 -11.56 -0.34 -20.28
C TYR A 17 -10.37 -0.90 -19.50
N ALA A 18 -9.67 -0.03 -18.78
CA ALA A 18 -8.65 -0.44 -17.81
C ALA A 18 -9.30 -0.92 -16.50
N LEU A 19 -10.48 -0.38 -16.17
CA LEU A 19 -11.38 -0.90 -15.14
C LEU A 19 -12.80 -0.98 -15.71
N ASP A 20 -13.46 -2.10 -15.51
CA ASP A 20 -14.81 -2.35 -15.99
C ASP A 20 -15.72 -2.89 -14.89
N ASN A 21 -16.65 -2.05 -14.46
CA ASN A 21 -17.68 -2.37 -13.46
C ASN A 21 -17.13 -2.85 -12.11
N VAL A 22 -16.18 -2.09 -11.55
CA VAL A 22 -15.54 -2.39 -10.27
C VAL A 22 -16.38 -1.83 -9.13
N SER A 23 -16.82 -2.70 -8.21
CA SER A 23 -17.52 -2.32 -6.99
C SER A 23 -16.87 -3.02 -5.79
N VAL A 24 -16.52 -2.26 -4.74
CA VAL A 24 -15.91 -2.78 -3.52
C VAL A 24 -16.07 -1.79 -2.37
N THR A 25 -16.11 -2.32 -1.16
CA THR A 25 -16.08 -1.50 0.07
C THR A 25 -14.91 -1.93 0.92
N ILE A 26 -13.95 -1.03 1.15
CA ILE A 26 -12.78 -1.24 2.02
C ILE A 26 -13.12 -0.69 3.41
N PRO A 27 -13.08 -1.53 4.46
CA PRO A 27 -13.36 -1.11 5.83
C PRO A 27 -12.37 -0.06 6.33
N ARG A 28 -12.80 0.81 7.23
CA ARG A 28 -11.89 1.75 7.91
C ARG A 28 -10.97 0.99 8.87
N GLY A 29 -9.70 1.40 8.97
CA GLY A 29 -8.72 0.79 9.86
C GLY A 29 -8.24 -0.60 9.41
N SER A 30 -8.69 -1.09 8.24
CA SER A 30 -8.19 -2.34 7.67
C SER A 30 -6.91 -2.14 6.87
N TYR A 31 -6.13 -3.20 6.78
CA TYR A 31 -5.04 -3.33 5.83
C TYR A 31 -5.50 -4.22 4.66
N VAL A 32 -5.44 -3.71 3.44
CA VAL A 32 -5.92 -4.40 2.24
C VAL A 32 -4.79 -4.52 1.22
N ALA A 33 -4.48 -5.74 0.80
CA ALA A 33 -3.58 -5.98 -0.32
C ALA A 33 -4.36 -6.04 -1.64
N ILE A 34 -3.85 -5.36 -2.67
CA ILE A 34 -4.39 -5.40 -4.03
C ILE A 34 -3.45 -6.23 -4.90
N LEU A 35 -3.96 -7.38 -5.36
CA LEU A 35 -3.24 -8.40 -6.07
C LEU A 35 -3.71 -8.53 -7.53
N GLY A 36 -2.90 -9.19 -8.36
CA GLY A 36 -3.22 -9.49 -9.75
C GLY A 36 -2.03 -9.25 -10.69
N HIS A 37 -2.06 -9.81 -11.89
CA HIS A 37 -0.98 -9.70 -12.87
C HIS A 37 -0.77 -8.25 -13.36
N ASN A 38 0.38 -8.01 -14.03
CA ASN A 38 0.66 -6.72 -14.65
C ASN A 38 -0.40 -6.36 -15.70
N GLY A 39 -0.90 -5.10 -15.66
CA GLY A 39 -1.99 -4.66 -16.53
C GLY A 39 -3.40 -5.09 -16.09
N SER A 40 -3.57 -5.73 -14.92
CA SER A 40 -4.90 -6.11 -14.42
C SER A 40 -5.77 -4.96 -13.94
N GLY A 41 -5.19 -3.74 -13.75
CA GLY A 41 -5.93 -2.54 -13.33
C GLY A 41 -5.59 -2.00 -11.95
N LYS A 42 -4.69 -2.65 -11.18
CA LYS A 42 -4.32 -2.26 -9.79
C LYS A 42 -3.90 -0.80 -9.63
N SER A 43 -2.86 -0.37 -10.35
CA SER A 43 -2.35 1.01 -10.26
C SER A 43 -3.35 2.03 -10.84
N THR A 44 -4.20 1.63 -11.78
CA THR A 44 -5.31 2.46 -12.27
C THR A 44 -6.35 2.65 -11.17
N PHE A 45 -6.70 1.61 -10.44
CA PHE A 45 -7.61 1.67 -9.31
C PHE A 45 -7.07 2.58 -8.19
N SER A 46 -5.80 2.43 -7.83
CA SER A 46 -5.12 3.31 -6.86
C SER A 46 -5.21 4.80 -7.25
N LYS A 47 -4.90 5.12 -8.51
CA LYS A 47 -4.96 6.49 -9.03
C LYS A 47 -6.38 7.08 -9.04
N LEU A 48 -7.40 6.25 -9.16
CA LEU A 48 -8.80 6.68 -9.10
C LEU A 48 -9.27 6.92 -7.67
N ILE A 49 -8.99 5.99 -6.73
CA ILE A 49 -9.39 6.17 -5.33
C ILE A 49 -8.64 7.30 -4.64
N SER A 50 -7.42 7.64 -5.10
CA SER A 50 -6.66 8.80 -4.63
C SER A 50 -7.08 10.12 -5.29
N GLY A 51 -7.99 10.06 -6.27
CA GLY A 51 -8.44 11.25 -7.00
C GLY A 51 -7.38 11.84 -7.93
N LEU A 52 -6.36 11.06 -8.32
CA LEU A 52 -5.40 11.46 -9.37
C LEU A 52 -6.05 11.37 -10.75
N TYR A 53 -6.91 10.38 -10.95
CA TYR A 53 -7.69 10.24 -12.18
C TYR A 53 -9.18 10.44 -11.90
N LYS A 54 -9.88 10.93 -12.92
CA LYS A 54 -11.34 11.03 -12.91
C LYS A 54 -11.92 9.77 -13.57
N PRO A 55 -12.89 9.08 -12.95
CA PRO A 55 -13.53 7.93 -13.57
C PRO A 55 -14.29 8.30 -14.85
N THR A 56 -14.39 7.35 -15.78
CA THR A 56 -15.26 7.46 -16.97
C THR A 56 -16.73 7.40 -16.55
N SER A 57 -17.06 6.48 -15.61
CA SER A 57 -18.37 6.38 -14.96
C SER A 57 -18.23 5.66 -13.61
N GLY A 58 -19.29 5.65 -12.82
CA GLY A 58 -19.31 5.11 -11.47
C GLY A 58 -18.92 6.15 -10.41
N GLU A 59 -18.89 5.73 -9.16
CA GLU A 59 -18.77 6.62 -8.02
C GLU A 59 -17.74 6.09 -7.02
N ILE A 60 -16.97 7.01 -6.43
CA ILE A 60 -15.99 6.72 -5.37
C ILE A 60 -16.30 7.61 -4.18
N TYR A 61 -16.39 7.02 -3.01
CA TYR A 61 -16.64 7.71 -1.75
C TYR A 61 -15.51 7.43 -0.76
N ILE A 62 -15.02 8.48 -0.12
CA ILE A 62 -14.07 8.43 1.00
C ILE A 62 -14.81 8.97 2.24
N ASP A 63 -15.02 8.11 3.24
CA ASP A 63 -15.80 8.42 4.44
C ASP A 63 -17.16 9.10 4.16
N GLY A 64 -17.88 8.58 3.16
CA GLY A 64 -19.17 9.12 2.74
C GLY A 64 -19.11 10.33 1.83
N ILE A 65 -17.93 10.92 1.61
CA ILE A 65 -17.74 12.06 0.72
C ILE A 65 -17.40 11.55 -0.68
N MET A 66 -18.24 11.87 -1.67
CA MET A 66 -18.00 11.50 -3.06
C MET A 66 -16.82 12.29 -3.64
N ILE A 67 -15.92 11.60 -4.38
CA ILE A 67 -14.83 12.26 -5.10
C ILE A 67 -15.39 13.07 -6.27
N LYS A 68 -15.36 14.39 -6.15
CA LYS A 68 -15.77 15.38 -7.18
C LYS A 68 -14.78 16.54 -7.19
N LYS A 69 -14.85 17.39 -8.21
CA LYS A 69 -13.96 18.55 -8.37
C LYS A 69 -13.90 19.43 -7.10
N ASN A 70 -15.03 19.66 -6.46
CA ASN A 70 -15.14 20.51 -5.26
C ASN A 70 -14.73 19.82 -3.95
N SER A 71 -14.76 18.49 -3.86
CA SER A 71 -14.33 17.73 -2.68
C SER A 71 -12.87 17.20 -2.78
N LEU A 72 -12.25 17.31 -3.95
CA LEU A 72 -10.97 16.69 -4.27
C LEU A 72 -9.85 17.16 -3.35
N ARG A 73 -9.81 18.46 -3.01
CA ARG A 73 -8.78 19.03 -2.11
C ARG A 73 -8.84 18.41 -0.72
N ASP A 74 -10.03 18.27 -0.16
CA ASP A 74 -10.23 17.73 1.19
C ASP A 74 -9.98 16.22 1.23
N ILE A 75 -10.36 15.51 0.16
CA ILE A 75 -10.09 14.07 0.02
C ILE A 75 -8.58 13.81 -0.09
N ARG A 76 -7.84 14.59 -0.87
CA ARG A 76 -6.38 14.43 -1.01
C ARG A 76 -5.63 14.65 0.30
N LYS A 77 -6.13 15.48 1.20
CA LYS A 77 -5.55 15.64 2.55
C LYS A 77 -5.68 14.38 3.41
N LYS A 78 -6.67 13.54 3.11
CA LYS A 78 -6.92 12.29 3.84
C LYS A 78 -6.11 11.11 3.32
N ILE A 79 -5.50 11.21 2.14
CA ILE A 79 -4.84 10.11 1.45
C ILE A 79 -3.38 10.43 1.24
N GLY A 80 -2.50 9.59 1.76
CA GLY A 80 -1.08 9.58 1.46
C GLY A 80 -0.75 8.46 0.47
N ILE A 81 0.19 8.71 -0.44
CA ILE A 81 0.66 7.72 -1.41
C ILE A 81 2.17 7.60 -1.29
N ILE A 82 2.65 6.38 -1.17
CA ILE A 82 4.07 6.03 -1.21
C ILE A 82 4.30 5.28 -2.51
N PHE A 83 5.16 5.83 -3.37
CA PHE A 83 5.42 5.30 -4.70
C PHE A 83 6.48 4.20 -4.70
N GLN A 84 6.48 3.38 -5.74
CA GLN A 84 7.44 2.32 -5.99
C GLN A 84 8.88 2.84 -6.01
N ASN A 85 9.12 3.96 -6.71
CA ASN A 85 10.42 4.62 -6.73
C ASN A 85 10.38 5.88 -5.85
N PRO A 86 11.05 5.87 -4.67
CA PRO A 86 11.07 7.00 -3.77
C PRO A 86 11.75 8.25 -4.37
N ASP A 87 12.66 8.10 -5.34
CA ASP A 87 13.33 9.25 -5.98
C ASP A 87 12.34 10.21 -6.66
N ASN A 88 11.20 9.69 -7.10
CA ASN A 88 10.14 10.52 -7.71
C ASN A 88 9.34 11.33 -6.68
N GLN A 89 9.58 11.13 -5.39
CA GLN A 89 8.81 11.72 -4.30
C GLN A 89 9.59 12.83 -3.58
N PHE A 90 10.93 12.79 -3.63
CA PHE A 90 11.78 13.77 -2.96
C PHE A 90 11.74 15.15 -3.65
N ILE A 91 11.63 16.19 -2.82
CA ILE A 91 11.60 17.60 -3.22
C ILE A 91 12.65 18.39 -2.42
N GLY A 92 12.92 17.99 -1.18
CA GLY A 92 13.87 18.63 -0.27
C GLY A 92 15.33 18.43 -0.66
N SER A 93 16.19 19.36 -0.29
CA SER A 93 17.63 19.24 -0.44
C SER A 93 18.24 18.29 0.58
N THR A 94 17.64 18.20 1.75
CA THR A 94 17.96 17.28 2.84
C THR A 94 16.77 16.42 3.21
N VAL A 95 16.99 15.38 3.99
CA VAL A 95 15.92 14.57 4.57
C VAL A 95 15.01 15.42 5.45
N GLU A 96 15.59 16.33 6.26
CA GLU A 96 14.81 17.26 7.10
C GLU A 96 13.91 18.16 6.25
N ASP A 97 14.44 18.76 5.17
CA ASP A 97 13.67 19.60 4.25
C ASP A 97 12.51 18.83 3.61
N ASP A 98 12.73 17.57 3.25
CA ASP A 98 11.69 16.74 2.63
C ASP A 98 10.57 16.41 3.60
N LEU A 99 10.89 16.09 4.86
CA LEU A 99 9.92 15.89 5.93
C LEU A 99 9.17 17.19 6.26
N ALA A 100 9.86 18.35 6.22
CA ALA A 100 9.30 19.66 6.51
C ALA A 100 8.32 20.13 5.42
N PHE A 101 8.58 19.81 4.15
CA PHE A 101 7.85 20.35 2.99
C PHE A 101 6.33 20.21 3.09
N GLY A 102 5.85 19.03 3.48
CA GLY A 102 4.42 18.80 3.65
C GLY A 102 3.82 19.58 4.82
N LEU A 103 4.56 19.69 5.93
CA LEU A 103 4.16 20.40 7.13
C LEU A 103 4.12 21.92 6.91
N GLU A 104 5.06 22.47 6.15
CA GLU A 104 5.08 23.88 5.73
C GLU A 104 3.85 24.22 4.88
N ASN A 105 3.53 23.38 3.91
CA ASN A 105 2.33 23.55 3.09
C ASN A 105 1.01 23.45 3.91
N ALA A 106 1.05 22.73 5.03
CA ALA A 106 -0.04 22.64 5.97
C ALA A 106 -0.06 23.80 7.00
N ASN A 107 0.90 24.75 6.92
CA ASN A 107 1.11 25.87 7.84
C ASN A 107 1.27 25.42 9.31
N VAL A 108 2.02 24.34 9.52
CA VAL A 108 2.36 23.85 10.87
C VAL A 108 3.39 24.81 11.50
N ASP A 109 3.19 25.14 12.78
CA ASP A 109 4.13 25.97 13.53
C ASP A 109 5.53 25.34 13.58
N ARG A 110 6.57 26.19 13.51
CA ARG A 110 7.98 25.75 13.38
C ARG A 110 8.45 24.84 14.53
N GLU A 111 8.06 25.15 15.75
CA GLU A 111 8.49 24.33 16.92
C GLU A 111 7.77 22.97 16.93
N LYS A 112 6.49 22.95 16.54
CA LYS A 112 5.75 21.70 16.35
C LYS A 112 6.31 20.88 15.22
N MET A 113 6.70 21.54 14.12
CA MET A 113 7.29 20.90 12.94
C MET A 113 8.57 20.16 13.30
N LYS A 114 9.50 20.82 14.01
CA LYS A 114 10.75 20.18 14.47
C LYS A 114 10.48 18.92 15.29
N LYS A 115 9.53 18.99 16.23
CA LYS A 115 9.17 17.83 17.04
C LYS A 115 8.61 16.70 16.19
N ILE A 116 7.69 16.99 15.27
CA ILE A 116 7.10 15.99 14.36
C ILE A 116 8.19 15.33 13.52
N ILE A 117 9.12 16.12 12.96
CA ILE A 117 10.22 15.59 12.14
C ILE A 117 11.10 14.65 12.96
N GLN A 118 11.51 15.04 14.17
CA GLN A 118 12.32 14.20 15.05
C GLN A 118 11.61 12.90 15.42
N ASP A 119 10.34 12.98 15.83
CA ASP A 119 9.54 11.82 16.23
C ASP A 119 9.35 10.85 15.05
N LEU A 120 9.12 11.36 13.84
CA LEU A 120 8.96 10.54 12.64
C LEU A 120 10.27 9.95 12.14
N ALA A 121 11.36 10.74 12.16
CA ALA A 121 12.67 10.23 11.80
C ALA A 121 13.09 9.07 12.71
N ALA A 122 12.89 9.19 14.02
CA ALA A 122 13.12 8.11 14.97
C ALA A 122 12.23 6.88 14.70
N LYS A 123 10.95 7.10 14.34
CA LYS A 123 10.01 6.02 14.04
C LYS A 123 10.42 5.16 12.83
N VAL A 124 11.18 5.74 11.91
CA VAL A 124 11.66 5.06 10.69
C VAL A 124 13.17 4.81 10.69
N ASP A 125 13.84 4.93 11.84
CA ASP A 125 15.30 4.77 12.02
C ASP A 125 16.12 5.67 11.09
N MET A 126 15.73 6.94 10.96
CA MET A 126 16.39 7.94 10.10
C MET A 126 16.84 9.20 10.85
N GLU A 127 16.82 9.23 12.19
CA GLU A 127 17.19 10.39 13.01
C GLU A 127 18.65 10.86 12.79
N ASN A 128 19.55 9.95 12.45
CA ASN A 128 20.96 10.25 12.19
C ASN A 128 21.23 10.68 10.73
N PHE A 129 20.18 10.83 9.93
CA PHE A 129 20.28 11.10 8.50
C PHE A 129 19.57 12.39 8.07
N LEU A 130 19.06 13.19 9.03
CA LEU A 130 18.26 14.39 8.75
C LEU A 130 19.00 15.40 7.88
N ASP A 131 20.31 15.60 8.10
CA ASP A 131 21.17 16.52 7.33
C ASP A 131 21.69 15.94 6.00
N ARG A 132 21.34 14.68 5.68
CA ARG A 132 21.81 14.03 4.46
C ARG A 132 20.97 14.41 3.25
N GLU A 133 21.66 14.49 2.10
CA GLU A 133 20.97 14.59 0.81
C GLU A 133 20.25 13.26 0.49
N PRO A 134 18.98 13.27 0.04
CA PRO A 134 18.24 12.06 -0.31
C PRO A 134 19.00 11.15 -1.29
N ASN A 135 19.74 11.73 -2.24
CA ASN A 135 20.51 10.97 -3.23
C ASN A 135 21.66 10.14 -2.62
N SER A 136 22.13 10.47 -1.42
CA SER A 136 23.19 9.73 -0.71
C SER A 136 22.68 8.50 0.04
N LEU A 137 21.37 8.32 0.13
CA LEU A 137 20.73 7.25 0.88
C LEU A 137 20.59 5.96 0.05
N SER A 138 20.62 4.81 0.73
CA SER A 138 20.24 3.53 0.10
C SER A 138 18.74 3.50 -0.26
N GLY A 139 18.35 2.59 -1.15
CA GLY A 139 16.94 2.46 -1.56
C GLY A 139 15.98 2.24 -0.37
N GLY A 140 16.35 1.37 0.59
CA GLY A 140 15.57 1.14 1.81
C GLY A 140 15.48 2.39 2.70
N GLN A 141 16.58 3.14 2.86
CA GLN A 141 16.59 4.41 3.59
C GLN A 141 15.68 5.45 2.90
N LYS A 142 15.78 5.60 1.59
CA LYS A 142 14.92 6.47 0.81
C LYS A 142 13.44 6.13 1.01
N GLN A 143 13.10 4.84 0.98
CA GLN A 143 11.71 4.40 1.17
C GLN A 143 11.20 4.71 2.58
N ARG A 144 12.04 4.55 3.62
CA ARG A 144 11.68 4.93 4.99
C ARG A 144 11.44 6.43 5.14
N VAL A 145 12.27 7.26 4.51
CA VAL A 145 12.04 8.72 4.47
C VAL A 145 10.74 9.04 3.74
N ALA A 146 10.47 8.42 2.59
CA ALA A 146 9.22 8.61 1.85
C ALA A 146 7.98 8.25 2.67
N ILE A 147 8.05 7.18 3.48
CA ILE A 147 6.99 6.82 4.43
C ILE A 147 6.84 7.89 5.51
N ALA A 148 7.95 8.37 6.10
CA ALA A 148 7.92 9.40 7.13
C ALA A 148 7.32 10.71 6.60
N SER A 149 7.68 11.15 5.37
CA SER A 149 7.13 12.35 4.73
C SER A 149 5.60 12.26 4.55
N VAL A 150 5.09 11.06 4.19
CA VAL A 150 3.65 10.84 4.10
C VAL A 150 3.00 10.84 5.49
N LEU A 151 3.62 10.19 6.48
CA LEU A 151 3.09 10.13 7.86
C LEU A 151 3.05 11.51 8.53
N ALA A 152 3.96 12.43 8.16
CA ALA A 152 3.99 13.79 8.68
C ALA A 152 2.66 14.53 8.48
N LEU A 153 1.97 14.29 7.37
CA LEU A 153 0.67 14.86 7.08
C LEU A 153 -0.50 14.16 7.79
N ASN A 154 -0.21 13.11 8.54
CA ASN A 154 -1.17 12.32 9.29
C ASN A 154 -2.43 11.89 8.49
N PRO A 155 -2.28 11.28 7.30
CA PRO A 155 -3.42 10.89 6.48
C PRO A 155 -4.24 9.77 7.15
N GLU A 156 -5.53 9.69 6.83
CA GLU A 156 -6.42 8.62 7.30
C GLU A 156 -6.27 7.33 6.48
N ILE A 157 -5.79 7.45 5.24
CA ILE A 157 -5.58 6.36 4.30
C ILE A 157 -4.16 6.45 3.75
N ILE A 158 -3.44 5.33 3.73
CA ILE A 158 -2.10 5.26 3.15
C ILE A 158 -2.11 4.19 2.05
N ILE A 159 -1.65 4.56 0.87
CA ILE A 159 -1.53 3.68 -0.29
C ILE A 159 -0.04 3.44 -0.55
N PHE A 160 0.39 2.19 -0.49
CA PHE A 160 1.71 1.71 -0.85
C PHE A 160 1.64 1.16 -2.28
N ASP A 161 2.17 1.87 -3.26
CA ASP A 161 2.16 1.45 -4.66
C ASP A 161 3.47 0.74 -4.98
N GLU A 162 3.52 -0.58 -4.75
CA GLU A 162 4.69 -1.45 -4.91
C GLU A 162 5.92 -0.96 -4.11
N ALA A 163 5.70 -0.41 -2.92
CA ALA A 163 6.70 0.29 -2.12
C ALA A 163 7.90 -0.57 -1.67
N THR A 164 7.80 -1.89 -1.74
CA THR A 164 8.87 -2.84 -1.34
C THR A 164 9.58 -3.48 -2.52
N SER A 165 9.08 -3.31 -3.75
CA SER A 165 9.51 -4.09 -4.92
C SER A 165 10.94 -3.81 -5.41
N MET A 166 11.49 -2.61 -5.10
CA MET A 166 12.83 -2.19 -5.51
C MET A 166 13.86 -2.30 -4.40
N LEU A 167 13.51 -2.89 -3.26
CA LEU A 167 14.35 -2.96 -2.07
C LEU A 167 15.12 -4.30 -2.02
N ASP A 168 16.30 -4.24 -1.42
CA ASP A 168 17.00 -5.43 -0.97
C ASP A 168 16.25 -6.13 0.17
N PRO A 169 16.54 -7.39 0.49
CA PRO A 169 15.77 -8.15 1.48
C PRO A 169 15.68 -7.45 2.85
N LYS A 170 16.77 -6.83 3.30
CA LYS A 170 16.79 -6.12 4.60
C LYS A 170 15.94 -4.84 4.55
N GLY A 171 16.09 -4.02 3.51
CA GLY A 171 15.28 -2.82 3.32
C GLY A 171 13.78 -3.13 3.22
N LYS A 172 13.44 -4.27 2.58
CA LYS A 172 12.07 -4.78 2.54
C LYS A 172 11.56 -5.14 3.95
N GLU A 173 12.34 -5.89 4.73
CA GLU A 173 11.99 -6.27 6.11
C GLU A 173 11.75 -5.04 6.98
N ASP A 174 12.65 -4.06 6.92
CA ASP A 174 12.55 -2.80 7.68
C ASP A 174 11.24 -2.04 7.31
N VAL A 175 10.92 -1.93 6.02
CA VAL A 175 9.69 -1.27 5.55
C VAL A 175 8.43 -2.04 5.96
N LEU A 176 8.42 -3.38 5.85
CA LEU A 176 7.29 -4.21 6.27
C LEU A 176 7.04 -4.11 7.78
N LYS A 177 8.10 -3.98 8.59
CA LYS A 177 7.98 -3.72 10.03
C LYS A 177 7.27 -2.41 10.29
N ILE A 178 7.65 -1.32 9.62
CA ILE A 178 6.98 -0.02 9.74
C ILE A 178 5.50 -0.12 9.36
N ILE A 179 5.18 -0.80 8.25
CA ILE A 179 3.78 -1.02 7.83
C ILE A 179 3.00 -1.77 8.90
N LYS A 180 3.58 -2.82 9.48
CA LYS A 180 2.98 -3.62 10.55
C LYS A 180 2.72 -2.77 11.80
N ASP A 181 3.67 -1.92 12.20
CA ASP A 181 3.52 -1.04 13.36
C ASP A 181 2.39 -0.02 13.14
N ILE A 182 2.26 0.53 11.94
CA ILE A 182 1.14 1.43 11.59
C ILE A 182 -0.19 0.67 11.62
N GLN A 183 -0.24 -0.55 11.08
CA GLN A 183 -1.44 -1.38 11.04
C GLN A 183 -1.95 -1.73 12.44
N GLN A 184 -1.05 -2.04 13.38
CA GLN A 184 -1.43 -2.44 14.75
C GLN A 184 -2.27 -1.39 15.48
N THR A 185 -2.09 -0.11 15.16
CA THR A 185 -2.88 0.97 15.77
C THR A 185 -4.34 0.98 15.31
N ARG A 186 -4.65 0.40 14.16
CA ARG A 186 -5.97 0.42 13.50
C ARG A 186 -6.55 1.82 13.26
N GLU A 187 -5.75 2.86 13.44
CA GLU A 187 -6.18 4.25 13.22
C GLU A 187 -6.26 4.60 11.74
N LYS A 188 -5.41 3.98 10.92
CA LYS A 188 -5.28 4.24 9.48
C LYS A 188 -5.76 3.06 8.64
N THR A 189 -6.35 3.36 7.50
CA THR A 189 -6.64 2.36 6.47
C THR A 189 -5.43 2.23 5.56
N LEU A 190 -4.86 1.03 5.45
CA LEU A 190 -3.70 0.76 4.62
C LEU A 190 -4.12 0.00 3.36
N ILE A 191 -3.57 0.40 2.23
CA ILE A 191 -3.76 -0.28 0.95
C ILE A 191 -2.39 -0.52 0.36
N SER A 192 -2.05 -1.78 0.10
CA SER A 192 -0.79 -2.14 -0.55
C SER A 192 -1.07 -2.76 -1.91
N ILE A 193 -0.52 -2.17 -2.96
CA ILE A 193 -0.44 -2.82 -4.26
C ILE A 193 0.87 -3.58 -4.26
N THR A 194 0.79 -4.90 -4.36
CA THR A 194 1.99 -5.74 -4.28
C THR A 194 1.89 -6.97 -5.17
N HIS A 195 3.05 -7.48 -5.56
CA HIS A 195 3.23 -8.79 -6.17
C HIS A 195 3.85 -9.78 -5.18
N ASP A 196 4.14 -9.33 -3.98
CA ASP A 196 4.75 -10.10 -2.93
C ASP A 196 3.67 -10.75 -2.06
N MET A 197 3.65 -12.07 -2.05
CA MET A 197 2.64 -12.83 -1.31
C MET A 197 2.92 -12.87 0.19
N ASP A 198 4.19 -12.71 0.59
CA ASP A 198 4.56 -12.61 2.01
C ASP A 198 4.14 -11.25 2.59
N GLU A 199 4.11 -10.21 1.77
CA GLU A 199 3.47 -8.93 2.13
C GLU A 199 1.93 -9.06 2.14
N ALA A 200 1.35 -9.73 1.14
CA ALA A 200 -0.09 -9.87 1.01
C ALA A 200 -0.74 -10.63 2.17
N ILE A 201 -0.07 -11.66 2.72
CA ILE A 201 -0.58 -12.43 3.86
C ILE A 201 -0.64 -11.62 5.16
N MET A 202 0.12 -10.52 5.25
CA MET A 202 0.08 -9.60 6.40
C MET A 202 -1.19 -8.74 6.41
N ALA A 203 -1.84 -8.58 5.25
CA ALA A 203 -3.07 -7.80 5.15
C ALA A 203 -4.27 -8.55 5.74
N ASP A 204 -5.28 -7.80 6.20
CA ASP A 204 -6.54 -8.37 6.69
C ASP A 204 -7.32 -9.00 5.53
N TYR A 205 -7.35 -8.29 4.37
CA TYR A 205 -8.09 -8.67 3.18
C TYR A 205 -7.23 -8.54 1.93
N CYS A 206 -7.56 -9.35 0.92
CA CYS A 206 -7.03 -9.20 -0.42
C CYS A 206 -8.14 -8.86 -1.42
N ILE A 207 -7.85 -7.89 -2.29
CA ILE A 207 -8.64 -7.63 -3.51
C ILE A 207 -7.84 -8.17 -4.69
N VAL A 208 -8.43 -9.06 -5.46
CA VAL A 208 -7.76 -9.66 -6.61
C VAL A 208 -8.33 -9.10 -7.91
N PHE A 209 -7.45 -8.47 -8.69
CA PHE A 209 -7.78 -7.95 -10.01
C PHE A 209 -7.38 -8.89 -11.14
N SER A 210 -8.26 -9.07 -12.10
CA SER A 210 -7.97 -9.70 -13.39
C SER A 210 -8.70 -8.96 -14.50
N LYS A 211 -7.98 -8.59 -15.58
CA LYS A 211 -8.55 -7.95 -16.78
C LYS A 211 -9.50 -6.77 -16.48
N GLY A 212 -9.10 -5.89 -15.57
CA GLY A 212 -9.86 -4.69 -15.20
C GLY A 212 -11.06 -4.93 -14.29
N LYS A 213 -11.23 -6.12 -13.74
CA LYS A 213 -12.33 -6.50 -12.82
C LYS A 213 -11.80 -7.02 -11.50
N ILE A 214 -12.57 -6.86 -10.43
CA ILE A 214 -12.34 -7.59 -9.19
C ILE A 214 -12.95 -8.98 -9.35
N ILE A 215 -12.12 -10.02 -9.22
CA ILE A 215 -12.56 -11.42 -9.27
C ILE A 215 -12.73 -12.03 -7.89
N ALA A 216 -12.11 -11.45 -6.86
CA ALA A 216 -12.26 -11.87 -5.47
C ALA A 216 -11.97 -10.71 -4.51
N PHE A 217 -12.67 -10.72 -3.37
CA PHE A 217 -12.41 -9.88 -2.19
C PHE A 217 -12.79 -10.67 -0.95
N ASP A 218 -11.81 -11.05 -0.16
CA ASP A 218 -11.99 -11.86 1.05
C ASP A 218 -10.79 -11.66 1.99
N GLU A 219 -10.79 -12.31 3.16
CA GLU A 219 -9.64 -12.40 4.04
C GLU A 219 -8.42 -12.95 3.28
N SER A 220 -7.24 -12.41 3.59
CA SER A 220 -6.01 -12.75 2.86
C SER A 220 -5.72 -14.24 2.83
N LYS A 221 -5.92 -14.94 3.97
CA LYS A 221 -5.74 -16.40 4.04
C LYS A 221 -6.68 -17.17 3.12
N ASN A 222 -7.94 -16.74 3.00
CA ASN A 222 -8.93 -17.40 2.13
C ASN A 222 -8.55 -17.25 0.65
N ILE A 223 -8.12 -16.06 0.26
CA ILE A 223 -7.67 -15.77 -1.12
C ILE A 223 -6.40 -16.58 -1.46
N LEU A 224 -5.40 -16.52 -0.59
CA LEU A 224 -4.10 -17.14 -0.85
C LEU A 224 -4.10 -18.68 -0.72
N ASN A 225 -5.17 -19.26 -0.15
CA ASN A 225 -5.44 -20.70 -0.13
C ASN A 225 -6.27 -21.19 -1.32
N ASN A 226 -6.83 -20.29 -2.12
CA ASN A 226 -7.74 -20.66 -3.19
C ASN A 226 -6.99 -20.84 -4.52
N SER A 227 -6.68 -22.09 -4.88
CA SER A 227 -5.94 -22.43 -6.10
C SER A 227 -6.59 -21.89 -7.38
N LYS A 228 -7.94 -21.84 -7.45
CA LYS A 228 -8.64 -21.30 -8.62
C LYS A 228 -8.42 -19.80 -8.78
N ILE A 229 -8.47 -19.04 -7.68
CA ILE A 229 -8.21 -17.60 -7.69
C ILE A 229 -6.74 -17.33 -8.08
N ILE A 230 -5.81 -18.08 -7.50
CA ILE A 230 -4.37 -17.99 -7.79
C ILE A 230 -4.10 -18.21 -9.27
N GLU A 231 -4.64 -19.30 -9.85
CA GLU A 231 -4.46 -19.62 -11.25
C GLU A 231 -5.10 -18.57 -12.19
N GLU A 232 -6.35 -18.17 -11.95
CA GLU A 232 -7.07 -17.18 -12.75
C GLU A 232 -6.40 -15.81 -12.74
N SER A 233 -5.92 -15.38 -11.57
CA SER A 233 -5.26 -14.08 -11.39
C SER A 233 -3.78 -14.08 -11.76
N LYS A 234 -3.17 -15.25 -11.98
CA LYS A 234 -1.73 -15.44 -12.22
C LYS A 234 -0.88 -14.80 -11.11
N ILE A 235 -1.36 -14.88 -9.88
CA ILE A 235 -0.59 -14.57 -8.68
C ILE A 235 0.06 -15.83 -8.15
N ASP A 236 0.99 -15.66 -7.25
CA ASP A 236 1.71 -16.76 -6.64
C ASP A 236 1.15 -17.10 -5.23
N SER A 237 1.66 -18.13 -4.59
CA SER A 237 1.39 -18.44 -3.18
C SER A 237 2.57 -18.02 -2.32
N PRO A 238 2.35 -17.65 -1.04
CA PRO A 238 3.43 -17.38 -0.11
C PRO A 238 4.43 -18.53 -0.02
N PHE A 239 5.71 -18.20 0.19
CA PHE A 239 6.80 -19.17 0.15
C PHE A 239 6.62 -20.33 1.12
N ILE A 240 6.28 -20.02 2.39
CA ILE A 240 6.05 -21.04 3.42
C ILE A 240 4.90 -21.99 3.05
N TYR A 241 3.81 -21.44 2.49
CA TYR A 241 2.68 -22.24 2.02
C TYR A 241 3.08 -23.19 0.88
N LYS A 242 3.90 -22.74 -0.06
CA LYS A 242 4.42 -23.60 -1.15
C LYS A 242 5.25 -24.76 -0.63
N ILE A 243 6.08 -24.53 0.39
CA ILE A 243 6.89 -25.59 0.98
C ILE A 243 5.99 -26.54 1.75
N SER A 244 5.19 -26.05 2.69
CA SER A 244 4.33 -26.88 3.53
C SER A 244 3.35 -27.73 2.75
N SER A 245 2.82 -27.20 1.62
CA SER A 245 1.89 -27.94 0.73
C SER A 245 2.52 -29.09 -0.04
N LYS A 246 3.88 -29.16 -0.09
CA LYS A 246 4.62 -30.24 -0.77
C LYS A 246 5.17 -31.29 0.17
N ILE A 247 4.98 -31.14 1.47
CA ILE A 247 5.45 -32.12 2.46
C ILE A 247 4.29 -33.05 2.81
N ASP A 248 4.46 -34.32 2.51
CA ASP A 248 3.44 -35.34 2.78
C ASP A 248 3.16 -35.44 4.29
N GLY A 249 1.89 -35.49 4.66
CA GLY A 249 1.44 -35.62 6.04
C GLY A 249 1.40 -34.32 6.85
N ILE A 250 1.80 -33.18 6.26
CA ILE A 250 1.73 -31.86 6.89
C ILE A 250 0.58 -31.05 6.32
N LYS A 251 -0.22 -30.43 7.21
CA LYS A 251 -1.24 -29.46 6.80
C LYS A 251 -0.55 -28.18 6.30
N PRO A 252 -0.87 -27.67 5.10
CA PRO A 252 -0.31 -26.43 4.59
C PRO A 252 -0.53 -25.25 5.56
N THR A 253 0.53 -24.49 5.82
CA THR A 253 0.53 -23.33 6.72
C THR A 253 1.29 -22.17 6.11
N TYR A 254 1.01 -20.94 6.60
CA TYR A 254 1.74 -19.72 6.28
C TYR A 254 2.77 -19.36 7.35
N ASP A 255 2.71 -20.04 8.51
CA ASP A 255 3.55 -19.76 9.66
C ASP A 255 4.75 -20.72 9.66
N ILE A 256 5.95 -20.16 9.73
CA ILE A 256 7.18 -20.95 9.75
C ILE A 256 7.33 -21.73 11.06
N GLU A 257 6.90 -21.15 12.19
CA GLU A 257 6.98 -21.82 13.49
C GLU A 257 6.02 -23.01 13.53
N GLU A 258 4.77 -22.82 13.06
CA GLU A 258 3.80 -23.91 12.90
C GLU A 258 4.31 -25.00 11.94
N LEU A 259 4.97 -24.62 10.84
CA LEU A 259 5.58 -25.59 9.93
C LEU A 259 6.67 -26.41 10.63
N LEU A 260 7.59 -25.74 11.32
CA LEU A 260 8.67 -26.41 12.06
C LEU A 260 8.13 -27.34 13.14
N GLU A 261 7.14 -26.91 13.92
CA GLU A 261 6.49 -27.78 14.92
C GLU A 261 5.86 -29.05 14.31
N ASN A 262 5.27 -28.91 13.10
CA ASN A 262 4.66 -30.04 12.40
C ASN A 262 5.69 -31.02 11.79
N ILE A 263 6.89 -30.53 11.45
CA ILE A 263 7.99 -31.37 10.94
C ILE A 263 8.66 -32.14 12.05
N TRP A 264 8.76 -31.56 13.25
CA TRP A 264 9.47 -32.17 14.37
C TRP A 264 8.58 -33.06 15.29
N LYS A 265 7.31 -33.20 14.99
CA LYS A 265 6.38 -34.18 15.62
C LYS A 265 6.40 -35.50 14.89
#